data_c1a14d38f4c40a07d25e787b7bff3027
#
_entry.id   c1a14d38f4c40a07d25e787b7bff3027
#
_cell.length_a   1.000
_cell.length_b   1.000
_cell.length_c   1.000
_cell.angle_alpha   90.00
_cell.angle_beta   90.00
_cell.angle_gamma   90.00
#
_symmetry.space_group_name_H-M   'P 1'
#
loop_
_entity.id
_entity.type
_entity.pdbx_description
1 polymer ?
#
loop_
_entity_poly.entity_id
_entity_poly.type
_entity_poly.pdbx_seq_one_letter_code
_entity_poly.pdbx_strand_id
1 'polypeptide(L)'
;DRLRSRGLGDVYKRQVKEQSADLYATKLAEQGFTTLSIDLSFWGGSEGQPRNAVSPDIYAEDFSAAVDYLGTSGLVDRERIGALGICGSGSFAISAAKIDPRIKAVATVSMYDMGDANRNGLHNSTTLAMRKQAMAETAEQRYVEFTGGETKYTSGTVHELNENSTPVEREFYEYYRTPRGEFTPEGSSPLLTTHPTLTSNVKFLNFYPFNDIETISPRPLLFITGSEAHSREFSEKAYVRAAEPKE
;
A
#
# COMPACT_ATOMS: atom_id res chain seq x y z
N ASP A 1 -32.28 14.19 -13.21
CA ASP A 1 -31.51 13.00 -12.77
C ASP A 1 -30.07 13.43 -12.47
N ARG A 2 -29.79 13.61 -11.19
CA ARG A 2 -28.44 13.89 -10.74
C ARG A 2 -27.67 12.59 -10.80
N LEU A 3 -26.72 12.48 -11.71
CA LEU A 3 -25.68 11.45 -11.70
C LEU A 3 -24.90 11.58 -10.38
N ARG A 4 -25.31 10.82 -9.37
CA ARG A 4 -24.58 10.70 -8.12
C ARG A 4 -23.41 9.77 -8.38
N SER A 5 -22.22 10.33 -8.51
CA SER A 5 -21.00 9.58 -8.73
C SER A 5 -20.59 8.77 -7.48
N ARG A 6 -20.01 7.61 -7.73
CA ARG A 6 -19.42 6.74 -6.70
C ARG A 6 -18.00 7.22 -6.44
N GLY A 7 -17.59 7.41 -5.18
CA GLY A 7 -16.24 7.78 -4.84
C GLY A 7 -15.37 6.55 -4.60
N LEU A 8 -14.17 6.51 -5.18
CA LEU A 8 -13.15 5.51 -4.94
C LEU A 8 -11.82 6.19 -4.65
N GLY A 9 -11.20 5.86 -3.53
CA GLY A 9 -9.83 6.27 -3.22
C GLY A 9 -8.86 5.12 -3.48
N ASP A 10 -7.75 5.40 -4.14
CA ASP A 10 -6.75 4.42 -4.51
C ASP A 10 -5.37 4.83 -4.01
N VAL A 11 -4.64 3.88 -3.43
CA VAL A 11 -3.27 4.10 -2.93
C VAL A 11 -2.41 2.88 -3.19
N TYR A 12 -1.19 3.12 -3.66
CA TYR A 12 -0.23 2.05 -3.94
C TYR A 12 0.95 2.04 -2.95
N LYS A 13 1.44 0.84 -2.61
CA LYS A 13 2.57 0.67 -1.70
C LYS A 13 3.86 1.25 -2.28
N ARG A 14 4.52 2.15 -1.52
CA ARG A 14 5.85 2.69 -1.86
C ARG A 14 5.93 3.41 -3.21
N GLN A 15 4.77 3.70 -3.79
CA GLN A 15 4.61 4.49 -5.00
C GLN A 15 3.99 5.83 -4.66
N VAL A 16 3.95 6.68 -5.64
CA VAL A 16 3.27 7.95 -5.61
C VAL A 16 2.05 7.90 -6.52
N LYS A 17 1.07 8.76 -6.27
CA LYS A 17 -0.22 8.78 -6.98
C LYS A 17 -0.08 8.84 -8.50
N GLU A 18 0.96 9.50 -9.03
CA GLU A 18 1.24 9.66 -10.46
C GLU A 18 1.55 8.34 -11.19
N GLN A 19 1.72 7.25 -10.44
CA GLN A 19 2.01 5.93 -11.01
C GLN A 19 0.72 5.13 -11.24
N SER A 20 0.59 3.91 -10.70
CA SER A 20 -0.60 3.09 -10.97
C SER A 20 -1.89 3.65 -10.39
N ALA A 21 -1.84 4.41 -9.28
CA ALA A 21 -3.03 4.98 -8.67
C ALA A 21 -3.79 5.88 -9.65
N ASP A 22 -3.10 6.80 -10.32
CA ASP A 22 -3.72 7.68 -11.33
C ASP A 22 -4.24 6.93 -12.55
N LEU A 23 -3.57 5.84 -12.95
CA LEU A 23 -4.07 4.99 -14.03
C LEU A 23 -5.44 4.38 -13.66
N TYR A 24 -5.55 3.77 -12.48
CA TYR A 24 -6.81 3.19 -12.02
C TYR A 24 -7.87 4.27 -11.77
N ALA A 25 -7.49 5.39 -11.16
CA ALA A 25 -8.39 6.51 -10.95
C ALA A 25 -8.97 7.03 -12.27
N THR A 26 -8.12 7.21 -13.28
CA THR A 26 -8.54 7.63 -14.63
C THR A 26 -9.50 6.62 -15.27
N LYS A 27 -9.16 5.32 -15.21
CA LYS A 27 -9.99 4.27 -15.80
C LYS A 27 -11.35 4.15 -15.11
N LEU A 28 -11.40 4.33 -13.82
CA LEU A 28 -12.67 4.34 -13.07
C LEU A 28 -13.47 5.61 -13.33
N ALA A 29 -12.82 6.76 -13.49
CA ALA A 29 -13.49 8.00 -13.89
C ALA A 29 -14.15 7.88 -15.27
N GLU A 30 -13.50 7.22 -16.24
CA GLU A 30 -14.07 6.89 -17.54
C GLU A 30 -15.35 6.03 -17.44
N GLN A 31 -15.51 5.28 -16.34
CA GLN A 31 -16.70 4.48 -16.03
C GLN A 31 -17.75 5.24 -15.19
N GLY A 32 -17.55 6.54 -14.97
CA GLY A 32 -18.51 7.42 -14.28
C GLY A 32 -18.35 7.45 -12.74
N PHE A 33 -17.21 7.02 -12.21
CA PHE A 33 -16.89 7.23 -10.80
C PHE A 33 -16.27 8.62 -10.59
N THR A 34 -16.54 9.24 -9.45
CA THR A 34 -15.66 10.29 -8.92
C THR A 34 -14.50 9.60 -8.22
N THR A 35 -13.29 9.87 -8.64
CA THR A 35 -12.09 9.22 -8.12
C THR A 35 -11.17 10.21 -7.43
N LEU A 36 -10.46 9.72 -6.42
CA LEU A 36 -9.42 10.44 -5.70
C LEU A 36 -8.22 9.50 -5.53
N SER A 37 -7.08 9.86 -6.11
CA SER A 37 -5.80 9.24 -5.81
C SER A 37 -5.02 10.07 -4.80
N ILE A 38 -4.38 9.41 -3.84
CA ILE A 38 -3.63 10.08 -2.76
C ILE A 38 -2.22 9.52 -2.65
N ASP A 39 -1.30 10.36 -2.23
CA ASP A 39 -0.02 9.92 -1.69
C ASP A 39 -0.21 9.61 -0.20
N LEU A 40 0.30 8.47 0.26
CA LEU A 40 0.35 8.18 1.69
C LEU A 40 1.27 9.17 2.41
N SER A 41 0.96 9.47 3.65
CA SER A 41 1.82 10.27 4.53
C SER A 41 3.27 9.81 4.45
N PHE A 42 4.21 10.73 4.40
CA PHE A 42 5.66 10.57 4.21
C PHE A 42 6.12 10.27 2.77
N TRP A 43 5.21 10.07 1.81
CA TRP A 43 5.51 9.73 0.42
C TRP A 43 5.00 10.78 -0.56
N GLY A 44 5.59 10.81 -1.75
CA GLY A 44 5.13 11.66 -2.84
C GLY A 44 5.00 13.14 -2.45
N GLY A 45 3.88 13.73 -2.78
CA GLY A 45 3.52 15.11 -2.42
C GLY A 45 2.97 15.27 -1.00
N SER A 46 2.66 14.16 -0.29
CA SER A 46 2.20 14.24 1.10
C SER A 46 3.33 14.59 2.06
N GLU A 47 2.99 15.28 3.13
CA GLU A 47 3.95 15.73 4.14
C GLU A 47 4.41 14.59 5.05
N GLY A 48 5.31 14.92 5.98
CA GLY A 48 5.83 14.04 7.02
C GLY A 48 7.33 13.79 6.90
N GLN A 49 7.96 13.64 8.08
CA GLN A 49 9.39 13.37 8.21
C GLN A 49 9.63 12.18 9.16
N PRO A 50 10.66 11.38 8.92
CA PRO A 50 11.53 11.39 7.72
C PRO A 50 10.76 10.98 6.47
N ARG A 51 11.20 11.45 5.28
CA ARG A 51 10.59 11.01 4.02
C ARG A 51 10.75 9.50 3.86
N ASN A 52 9.81 8.87 3.17
CA ASN A 52 9.72 7.43 2.96
C ASN A 52 9.58 6.61 4.26
N ALA A 53 9.07 7.23 5.34
CA ALA A 53 8.78 6.49 6.56
C ALA A 53 7.58 5.56 6.37
N VAL A 54 7.58 4.46 7.12
CA VAL A 54 6.46 3.50 7.20
C VAL A 54 5.67 3.77 8.48
N SER A 55 4.35 3.89 8.34
CA SER A 55 3.42 3.96 9.47
C SER A 55 2.06 3.38 9.07
N PRO A 56 1.83 2.05 9.23
CA PRO A 56 0.61 1.40 8.78
C PRO A 56 -0.68 1.98 9.35
N ASP A 57 -0.63 2.46 10.59
CA ASP A 57 -1.74 3.11 11.30
C ASP A 57 -2.10 4.45 10.64
N ILE A 58 -1.09 5.27 10.34
CA ILE A 58 -1.28 6.54 9.62
C ILE A 58 -1.78 6.28 8.20
N TYR A 59 -1.32 5.22 7.56
CA TYR A 59 -1.80 4.85 6.22
C TYR A 59 -3.28 4.47 6.21
N ALA A 60 -3.77 3.79 7.26
CA ALA A 60 -5.19 3.55 7.43
C ALA A 60 -5.96 4.86 7.65
N GLU A 61 -5.40 5.79 8.42
CA GLU A 61 -5.96 7.13 8.65
C GLU A 61 -5.98 7.97 7.35
N ASP A 62 -4.96 7.86 6.49
CA ASP A 62 -4.94 8.54 5.18
C ASP A 62 -6.15 8.13 4.31
N PHE A 63 -6.59 6.86 4.38
CA PHE A 63 -7.85 6.43 3.74
C PHE A 63 -9.07 7.09 4.37
N SER A 64 -9.13 7.21 5.68
CA SER A 64 -10.23 7.89 6.38
C SER A 64 -10.26 9.39 6.05
N ALA A 65 -9.10 10.04 5.96
CA ALA A 65 -8.99 11.43 5.53
C ALA A 65 -9.46 11.63 4.08
N ALA A 66 -9.17 10.67 3.19
CA ALA A 66 -9.70 10.69 1.83
C ALA A 66 -11.24 10.56 1.81
N VAL A 67 -11.82 9.75 2.70
CA VAL A 67 -13.27 9.64 2.87
C VAL A 67 -13.86 10.93 3.41
N ASP A 68 -13.19 11.63 4.35
CA ASP A 68 -13.60 12.93 4.85
C ASP A 68 -13.68 13.95 3.70
N TYR A 69 -12.63 14.02 2.89
CA TYR A 69 -12.59 14.92 1.73
C TYR A 69 -13.72 14.64 0.74
N LEU A 70 -13.87 13.39 0.31
CA LEU A 70 -14.92 12.99 -0.63
C LEU A 70 -16.31 13.26 -0.05
N GLY A 71 -16.55 12.86 1.20
CA GLY A 71 -17.86 12.97 1.85
C GLY A 71 -18.27 14.41 2.15
N THR A 72 -17.33 15.35 2.17
CA THR A 72 -17.61 16.78 2.40
C THR A 72 -17.60 17.61 1.12
N SER A 73 -17.14 17.08 0.00
CA SER A 73 -17.03 17.78 -1.28
C SER A 73 -18.38 18.21 -1.90
N GLY A 74 -19.48 17.63 -1.48
CA GLY A 74 -20.81 17.84 -2.08
C GLY A 74 -21.01 17.16 -3.45
N LEU A 75 -19.99 16.54 -4.01
CA LEU A 75 -20.00 15.88 -5.32
C LEU A 75 -20.28 14.37 -5.22
N VAL A 76 -20.12 13.77 -4.05
CA VAL A 76 -20.14 12.33 -3.81
C VAL A 76 -21.29 11.97 -2.87
N ASP A 77 -21.94 10.85 -3.17
CA ASP A 77 -22.88 10.22 -2.25
C ASP A 77 -22.11 9.48 -1.14
N ARG A 78 -22.25 9.94 0.10
CA ARG A 78 -21.57 9.37 1.28
C ARG A 78 -21.84 7.89 1.51
N GLU A 79 -23.04 7.41 1.08
CA GLU A 79 -23.41 6.00 1.21
C GLU A 79 -22.82 5.13 0.09
N ARG A 80 -21.98 5.70 -0.77
CA ARG A 80 -21.43 5.03 -1.94
C ARG A 80 -19.93 5.27 -2.12
N ILE A 81 -19.19 5.50 -1.03
CA ILE A 81 -17.73 5.65 -1.04
C ILE A 81 -17.11 4.27 -0.88
N GLY A 82 -16.22 3.91 -1.79
CA GLY A 82 -15.41 2.69 -1.72
C GLY A 82 -13.93 3.00 -1.65
N ALA A 83 -13.15 2.02 -1.25
CA ALA A 83 -11.69 2.07 -1.28
C ALA A 83 -11.15 1.03 -2.27
N LEU A 84 -10.13 1.41 -3.04
CA LEU A 84 -9.37 0.51 -3.90
C LEU A 84 -7.92 0.51 -3.42
N GLY A 85 -7.41 -0.67 -3.07
CA GLY A 85 -6.02 -0.83 -2.65
C GLY A 85 -5.25 -1.70 -3.63
N ILE A 86 -4.17 -1.16 -4.21
CA ILE A 86 -3.31 -1.87 -5.15
C ILE A 86 -2.04 -2.31 -4.44
N CYS A 87 -1.60 -3.57 -4.60
CA CYS A 87 -0.39 -4.12 -3.99
C CYS A 87 -0.40 -3.94 -2.45
N GLY A 88 0.59 -3.28 -1.86
CA GLY A 88 0.67 -3.07 -0.40
C GLY A 88 -0.48 -2.28 0.20
N SER A 89 -1.07 -1.33 -0.56
CA SER A 89 -2.19 -0.55 -0.06
C SER A 89 -3.49 -1.34 0.04
N GLY A 90 -3.59 -2.53 -0.56
CA GLY A 90 -4.67 -3.46 -0.27
C GLY A 90 -4.79 -3.77 1.22
N SER A 91 -3.66 -4.00 1.89
CA SER A 91 -3.65 -4.23 3.34
C SER A 91 -4.01 -3.00 4.17
N PHE A 92 -3.69 -1.80 3.69
CA PHE A 92 -4.06 -0.55 4.37
C PHE A 92 -5.54 -0.22 4.18
N ALA A 93 -6.07 -0.40 2.96
CA ALA A 93 -7.51 -0.25 2.68
C ALA A 93 -8.37 -1.20 3.53
N ILE A 94 -7.95 -2.46 3.68
CA ILE A 94 -8.60 -3.42 4.58
C ILE A 94 -8.52 -2.93 6.03
N SER A 95 -7.34 -2.46 6.50
CA SER A 95 -7.19 -1.95 7.86
C SER A 95 -8.07 -0.72 8.11
N ALA A 96 -8.15 0.21 7.16
CA ALA A 96 -9.04 1.36 7.23
C ALA A 96 -10.51 0.94 7.30
N ALA A 97 -10.92 0.02 6.42
CA ALA A 97 -12.31 -0.44 6.37
C ALA A 97 -12.76 -1.15 7.65
N LYS A 98 -11.87 -1.81 8.38
CA LYS A 98 -12.21 -2.42 9.68
C LYS A 98 -12.66 -1.40 10.73
N ILE A 99 -12.12 -0.19 10.66
CA ILE A 99 -12.36 0.86 11.67
C ILE A 99 -13.21 2.02 11.15
N ASP A 100 -13.35 2.17 9.83
CA ASP A 100 -14.15 3.23 9.22
C ASP A 100 -15.35 2.66 8.42
N PRO A 101 -16.56 2.64 8.99
CA PRO A 101 -17.75 2.11 8.34
C PRO A 101 -18.27 2.98 7.19
N ARG A 102 -17.70 4.16 6.96
CA ARG A 102 -18.02 5.04 5.82
C ARG A 102 -17.43 4.51 4.51
N ILE A 103 -16.42 3.64 4.59
CA ILE A 103 -15.93 2.86 3.45
C ILE A 103 -16.94 1.74 3.19
N LYS A 104 -17.78 1.89 2.16
CA LYS A 104 -18.94 1.01 1.90
C LYS A 104 -18.61 -0.23 1.07
N ALA A 105 -17.46 -0.24 0.41
CA ALA A 105 -16.94 -1.38 -0.33
C ALA A 105 -15.41 -1.29 -0.42
N VAL A 106 -14.74 -2.42 -0.49
CA VAL A 106 -13.29 -2.46 -0.70
C VAL A 106 -12.98 -3.37 -1.88
N ALA A 107 -12.14 -2.91 -2.79
CA ALA A 107 -11.52 -3.74 -3.81
C ALA A 107 -10.00 -3.75 -3.60
N THR A 108 -9.38 -4.89 -3.84
CA THR A 108 -7.92 -5.03 -3.81
C THR A 108 -7.42 -5.63 -5.12
N VAL A 109 -6.27 -5.15 -5.59
CA VAL A 109 -5.65 -5.64 -6.82
C VAL A 109 -4.24 -6.08 -6.54
N SER A 110 -3.92 -7.36 -6.82
CA SER A 110 -2.61 -7.98 -6.59
C SER A 110 -2.01 -7.58 -5.23
N MET A 111 -2.85 -7.61 -4.19
CA MET A 111 -2.49 -7.06 -2.90
C MET A 111 -1.41 -7.85 -2.18
N TYR A 112 -0.73 -7.18 -1.24
CA TYR A 112 0.16 -7.78 -0.27
C TYR A 112 -0.41 -7.65 1.15
N ASP A 113 -0.27 -8.69 1.97
CA ASP A 113 -0.19 -8.51 3.42
C ASP A 113 1.19 -7.95 3.76
N MET A 114 1.25 -6.64 3.99
CA MET A 114 2.51 -5.97 4.26
C MET A 114 3.21 -6.46 5.53
N GLY A 115 2.43 -6.87 6.51
CA GLY A 115 2.96 -7.46 7.72
C GLY A 115 3.53 -8.86 7.49
N ASP A 116 2.78 -9.73 6.83
CA ASP A 116 3.20 -11.10 6.53
C ASP A 116 4.42 -11.11 5.59
N ALA A 117 4.41 -10.31 4.54
CA ALA A 117 5.53 -10.17 3.62
C ALA A 117 6.83 -9.71 4.30
N ASN A 118 6.74 -8.83 5.31
CA ASN A 118 7.92 -8.40 6.06
C ASN A 118 8.33 -9.39 7.17
N ARG A 119 7.38 -10.13 7.75
CA ARG A 119 7.66 -11.17 8.75
C ARG A 119 8.23 -12.43 8.13
N ASN A 120 7.62 -12.91 7.08
CA ASN A 120 7.82 -14.26 6.56
C ASN A 120 8.37 -14.30 5.13
N GLY A 121 8.38 -13.16 4.42
CA GLY A 121 8.76 -13.11 3.01
C GLY A 121 7.68 -13.72 2.11
N LEU A 122 7.91 -13.72 0.80
CA LEU A 122 7.09 -14.47 -0.15
C LEU A 122 7.32 -15.96 0.08
N HIS A 123 6.23 -16.73 0.09
CA HIS A 123 6.27 -18.18 0.28
C HIS A 123 7.06 -18.64 1.52
N ASN A 124 7.02 -17.83 2.59
CA ASN A 124 7.75 -18.07 3.85
C ASN A 124 9.27 -18.18 3.68
N SER A 125 9.86 -17.40 2.79
CA SER A 125 11.30 -17.38 2.52
C SER A 125 12.14 -16.76 3.63
N THR A 126 11.54 -16.01 4.58
CA THR A 126 12.23 -15.35 5.69
C THR A 126 12.13 -16.17 6.97
N THR A 127 13.26 -16.60 7.50
CA THR A 127 13.32 -17.35 8.76
C THR A 127 13.19 -16.43 9.97
N LEU A 128 12.86 -17.02 11.14
CA LEU A 128 12.84 -16.27 12.40
C LEU A 128 14.21 -15.68 12.76
N ALA A 129 15.31 -16.38 12.41
CA ALA A 129 16.67 -15.90 12.66
C ALA A 129 16.96 -14.63 11.82
N MET A 130 16.64 -14.66 10.53
CA MET A 130 16.78 -13.50 9.64
C MET A 130 15.96 -12.30 10.13
N ARG A 131 14.72 -12.53 10.57
CA ARG A 131 13.87 -11.48 11.13
C ARG A 131 14.44 -10.88 12.41
N LYS A 132 14.98 -11.71 13.33
CA LYS A 132 15.64 -11.24 14.55
C LYS A 132 16.89 -10.42 14.24
N GLN A 133 17.68 -10.83 13.26
CA GLN A 133 18.84 -10.08 12.80
C GLN A 133 18.44 -8.71 12.25
N ALA A 134 17.46 -8.63 11.36
CA ALA A 134 16.95 -7.37 10.81
C ALA A 134 16.43 -6.42 11.92
N MET A 135 15.77 -6.96 12.94
CA MET A 135 15.35 -6.16 14.12
C MET A 135 16.54 -5.61 14.90
N ALA A 136 17.59 -6.41 15.12
CA ALA A 136 18.79 -5.96 15.81
C ALA A 136 19.53 -4.86 15.01
N GLU A 137 19.70 -5.05 13.70
CA GLU A 137 20.30 -4.03 12.82
C GLU A 137 19.50 -2.72 12.83
N THR A 138 18.17 -2.82 12.83
CA THR A 138 17.28 -1.65 12.95
C THR A 138 17.46 -0.94 14.29
N ALA A 139 17.59 -1.69 15.39
CA ALA A 139 17.78 -1.12 16.73
C ALA A 139 19.11 -0.34 16.82
N GLU A 140 20.19 -0.89 16.28
CA GLU A 140 21.49 -0.18 16.22
C GLU A 140 21.39 1.08 15.33
N GLN A 141 20.72 1.00 14.19
CA GLN A 141 20.54 2.16 13.32
C GLN A 141 19.77 3.31 14.01
N ARG A 142 18.84 3.00 14.93
CA ARG A 142 18.14 4.03 15.71
C ARG A 142 19.08 4.85 16.58
N TYR A 143 20.11 4.24 17.16
CA TYR A 143 21.13 4.99 17.92
C TYR A 143 21.91 5.94 17.02
N VAL A 144 22.26 5.48 15.81
CA VAL A 144 22.95 6.32 14.82
C VAL A 144 22.10 7.53 14.44
N GLU A 145 20.84 7.31 14.07
CA GLU A 145 19.92 8.40 13.69
C GLU A 145 19.63 9.35 14.87
N PHE A 146 19.45 8.81 16.09
CA PHE A 146 19.21 9.61 17.28
C PHE A 146 20.38 10.56 17.62
N THR A 147 21.59 10.18 17.32
CA THR A 147 22.80 10.99 17.52
C THR A 147 23.13 11.89 16.33
N GLY A 148 22.22 12.03 15.36
CA GLY A 148 22.38 12.89 14.19
C GLY A 148 23.14 12.27 13.02
N GLY A 149 23.31 10.94 13.02
CA GLY A 149 23.88 10.21 11.89
C GLY A 149 22.89 10.03 10.74
N GLU A 150 23.37 9.47 9.65
CA GLU A 150 22.60 9.33 8.41
C GLU A 150 21.45 8.34 8.52
N THR A 151 20.33 8.69 7.91
CA THR A 151 19.18 7.78 7.74
C THR A 151 19.53 6.69 6.73
N LYS A 152 19.34 5.44 7.12
CA LYS A 152 19.43 4.31 6.19
C LYS A 152 18.08 3.92 5.63
N TYR A 153 18.09 3.44 4.39
CA TYR A 153 16.93 2.94 3.69
C TYR A 153 17.01 1.42 3.49
N THR A 154 15.88 0.76 3.45
CA THR A 154 15.84 -0.68 3.11
C THR A 154 16.04 -0.88 1.61
N SER A 155 16.25 -2.13 1.20
CA SER A 155 16.13 -2.49 -0.21
C SER A 155 14.73 -2.16 -0.74
N GLY A 156 14.68 -1.61 -1.95
CA GLY A 156 13.48 -1.34 -2.71
C GLY A 156 13.62 -1.91 -4.12
N THR A 157 13.16 -1.17 -5.12
CA THR A 157 13.40 -1.56 -6.52
C THR A 157 14.89 -1.45 -6.84
N VAL A 158 15.47 -2.52 -7.36
CA VAL A 158 16.90 -2.53 -7.77
C VAL A 158 17.19 -1.42 -8.77
N HIS A 159 18.41 -0.91 -8.74
CA HIS A 159 18.83 0.16 -9.66
C HIS A 159 19.25 -0.38 -11.02
N GLU A 160 19.78 -1.60 -11.04
CA GLU A 160 20.26 -2.29 -12.24
C GLU A 160 19.87 -3.76 -12.15
N LEU A 161 19.60 -4.37 -13.31
CA LEU A 161 19.40 -5.81 -13.42
C LEU A 161 20.73 -6.49 -13.70
N ASN A 162 20.89 -7.69 -13.16
CA ASN A 162 22.01 -8.57 -13.44
C ASN A 162 21.54 -10.02 -13.66
N GLU A 163 22.47 -10.93 -13.90
CA GLU A 163 22.16 -12.34 -14.15
C GLU A 163 21.46 -13.05 -12.98
N ASN A 164 21.70 -12.58 -11.74
CA ASN A 164 21.12 -13.14 -10.52
C ASN A 164 19.81 -12.47 -10.10
N SER A 165 19.35 -11.45 -10.86
CA SER A 165 18.10 -10.77 -10.54
C SER A 165 16.91 -11.71 -10.59
N THR A 166 16.13 -11.74 -9.54
CA THR A 166 14.93 -12.56 -9.41
C THR A 166 13.82 -12.11 -10.37
N PRO A 167 12.84 -12.97 -10.72
CA PRO A 167 11.69 -12.56 -11.52
C PRO A 167 10.95 -11.34 -10.94
N VAL A 168 10.76 -11.28 -9.62
CA VAL A 168 10.10 -10.16 -8.95
C VAL A 168 10.91 -8.86 -9.07
N GLU A 169 12.24 -8.92 -8.94
CA GLU A 169 13.10 -7.75 -9.15
C GLU A 169 13.03 -7.25 -10.59
N ARG A 170 12.95 -8.15 -11.57
CA ARG A 170 12.79 -7.80 -12.99
C ARG A 170 11.44 -7.12 -13.25
N GLU A 171 10.34 -7.67 -12.74
CA GLU A 171 9.01 -7.06 -12.86
C GLU A 171 8.97 -5.66 -12.24
N PHE A 172 9.56 -5.47 -11.06
CA PHE A 172 9.61 -4.18 -10.38
C PHE A 172 10.50 -3.20 -11.13
N TYR A 173 11.65 -3.63 -11.62
CA TYR A 173 12.53 -2.80 -12.45
C TYR A 173 11.81 -2.32 -13.71
N GLU A 174 11.17 -3.24 -14.46
CA GLU A 174 10.43 -2.92 -15.67
C GLU A 174 9.32 -1.91 -15.46
N TYR A 175 8.72 -1.90 -14.28
CA TYR A 175 7.71 -0.92 -13.95
C TYR A 175 8.32 0.40 -13.46
N TYR A 176 9.16 0.37 -12.43
CA TYR A 176 9.61 1.56 -11.71
C TYR A 176 10.82 2.28 -12.31
N ARG A 177 11.55 1.61 -13.21
CA ARG A 177 12.80 2.13 -13.82
C ARG A 177 12.69 2.34 -15.31
N THR A 178 11.49 2.29 -15.86
CA THR A 178 11.23 2.51 -17.29
C THR A 178 10.10 3.52 -17.46
N PRO A 179 9.91 4.13 -18.65
CA PRO A 179 8.83 5.05 -18.91
C PRO A 179 7.42 4.51 -18.65
N ARG A 180 7.30 3.20 -18.34
CA ARG A 180 6.02 2.56 -18.00
C ARG A 180 5.42 3.10 -16.70
N GLY A 181 6.26 3.42 -15.71
CA GLY A 181 5.79 3.86 -14.39
C GLY A 181 6.86 4.57 -13.57
N GLU A 182 8.01 4.95 -14.19
CA GLU A 182 9.00 5.74 -13.48
C GLU A 182 8.44 7.12 -13.14
N PHE A 183 8.62 7.52 -11.91
CA PHE A 183 8.30 8.86 -11.44
C PHE A 183 9.12 9.17 -10.19
N THR A 184 9.67 10.37 -10.14
CA THR A 184 10.39 10.87 -8.97
C THR A 184 9.72 12.15 -8.50
N PRO A 185 9.13 12.17 -7.30
CA PRO A 185 8.52 13.38 -6.74
C PRO A 185 9.54 14.51 -6.60
N GLU A 186 9.06 15.74 -6.67
CA GLU A 186 9.90 16.92 -6.43
C GLU A 186 10.55 16.82 -5.03
N GLY A 187 11.84 17.13 -4.95
CA GLY A 187 12.62 17.04 -3.71
C GLY A 187 13.01 15.62 -3.29
N SER A 188 12.68 14.59 -4.09
CA SER A 188 13.13 13.22 -3.87
C SER A 188 14.27 12.82 -4.81
N SER A 189 14.73 11.58 -4.72
CA SER A 189 15.77 11.00 -5.57
C SER A 189 15.27 9.73 -6.25
N PRO A 190 15.60 9.50 -7.53
CA PRO A 190 15.33 8.22 -8.20
C PRO A 190 15.93 7.02 -7.45
N LEU A 191 17.03 7.24 -6.72
CA LEU A 191 17.68 6.20 -5.90
C LEU A 191 16.81 5.75 -4.72
N LEU A 192 15.83 6.55 -4.31
CA LEU A 192 14.94 6.26 -3.18
C LEU A 192 13.57 5.75 -3.62
N THR A 193 13.35 5.51 -4.91
CA THR A 193 12.09 4.93 -5.40
C THR A 193 11.81 3.60 -4.73
N THR A 194 10.69 3.51 -4.03
CA THR A 194 10.26 2.34 -3.26
C THR A 194 11.14 1.94 -2.07
N HIS A 195 12.07 2.78 -1.63
CA HIS A 195 12.95 2.53 -0.49
C HIS A 195 12.44 3.21 0.79
N PRO A 196 11.83 2.48 1.73
CA PRO A 196 11.48 3.05 3.03
C PRO A 196 12.70 3.18 3.93
N THR A 197 12.62 4.06 4.92
CA THR A 197 13.66 4.14 5.95
C THR A 197 13.73 2.82 6.72
N LEU A 198 14.95 2.37 7.02
CA LEU A 198 15.19 1.11 7.72
C LEU A 198 14.49 1.09 9.07
N THR A 199 14.63 2.17 9.83
CA THR A 199 14.09 2.29 11.19
C THR A 199 12.57 2.33 11.26
N SER A 200 11.89 2.75 10.20
CA SER A 200 10.43 2.72 10.16
C SER A 200 9.87 1.42 9.56
N ASN A 201 10.59 0.77 8.65
CA ASN A 201 10.13 -0.44 7.97
C ASN A 201 9.80 -1.59 8.94
N VAL A 202 10.51 -1.65 10.08
CA VAL A 202 10.28 -2.64 11.14
C VAL A 202 8.85 -2.59 11.70
N LYS A 203 8.13 -1.48 11.56
CA LYS A 203 6.73 -1.36 12.00
C LYS A 203 5.80 -2.36 11.29
N PHE A 204 6.15 -2.78 10.06
CA PHE A 204 5.41 -3.84 9.38
C PHE A 204 5.45 -5.18 10.12
N LEU A 205 6.47 -5.45 10.93
CA LEU A 205 6.52 -6.69 11.71
C LEU A 205 5.37 -6.79 12.73
N ASN A 206 4.84 -5.65 13.16
CA ASN A 206 3.69 -5.58 14.08
C ASN A 206 2.37 -5.22 13.36
N PHE A 207 2.29 -5.38 12.05
CA PHE A 207 1.11 -5.11 11.26
C PHE A 207 0.41 -6.39 10.84
N TYR A 208 -0.85 -6.56 11.20
CA TYR A 208 -1.67 -7.75 10.97
C TYR A 208 -3.01 -7.33 10.32
N PRO A 209 -3.00 -6.94 9.03
CA PRO A 209 -4.16 -6.34 8.38
C PRO A 209 -5.37 -7.27 8.32
N PHE A 210 -5.17 -8.59 8.25
CA PHE A 210 -6.25 -9.56 8.09
C PHE A 210 -6.81 -10.10 9.40
N ASN A 211 -6.27 -9.66 10.57
CA ASN A 211 -6.95 -9.93 11.82
C ASN A 211 -8.27 -9.17 11.85
N ASP A 212 -9.34 -9.85 12.26
CA ASP A 212 -10.70 -9.30 12.35
C ASP A 212 -11.25 -8.74 11.01
N ILE A 213 -10.76 -9.24 9.86
CA ILE A 213 -11.23 -8.82 8.52
C ILE A 213 -12.72 -9.11 8.33
N GLU A 214 -13.26 -10.13 9.00
CA GLU A 214 -14.67 -10.49 9.00
C GLU A 214 -15.58 -9.37 9.55
N THR A 215 -15.05 -8.43 10.32
CA THR A 215 -15.80 -7.29 10.85
C THR A 215 -16.21 -6.29 9.78
N ILE A 216 -15.63 -6.37 8.58
CA ILE A 216 -16.01 -5.54 7.44
C ILE A 216 -17.41 -5.91 6.94
N SER A 217 -17.80 -7.19 7.08
CA SER A 217 -19.15 -7.63 6.71
C SER A 217 -20.24 -6.79 7.41
N PRO A 218 -21.37 -6.47 6.76
CA PRO A 218 -21.81 -6.94 5.44
C PRO A 218 -21.36 -6.07 4.23
N ARG A 219 -20.31 -5.26 4.38
CA ARG A 219 -19.76 -4.46 3.29
C ARG A 219 -18.94 -5.36 2.35
N PRO A 220 -19.15 -5.26 1.02
CA PRO A 220 -18.52 -6.17 0.08
C PRO A 220 -17.02 -5.98 -0.04
N LEU A 221 -16.31 -7.10 -0.18
CA LEU A 221 -14.89 -7.19 -0.48
C LEU A 221 -14.67 -7.87 -1.83
N LEU A 222 -13.90 -7.24 -2.71
CA LEU A 222 -13.48 -7.79 -3.98
C LEU A 222 -11.96 -7.98 -4.00
N PHE A 223 -11.51 -9.20 -4.27
CA PHE A 223 -10.10 -9.55 -4.37
C PHE A 223 -9.74 -9.90 -5.81
N ILE A 224 -8.95 -9.05 -6.46
CA ILE A 224 -8.50 -9.24 -7.84
C ILE A 224 -7.02 -9.61 -7.80
N THR A 225 -6.66 -10.76 -8.37
CA THR A 225 -5.25 -11.19 -8.49
C THR A 225 -5.04 -12.00 -9.76
N GLY A 226 -3.83 -11.94 -10.31
CA GLY A 226 -3.44 -12.81 -11.42
C GLY A 226 -3.20 -14.24 -10.95
N SER A 227 -3.47 -15.24 -11.81
CA SER A 227 -3.23 -16.65 -11.50
C SER A 227 -1.75 -16.95 -11.21
N GLU A 228 -0.85 -16.21 -11.85
CA GLU A 228 0.61 -16.33 -11.70
C GLU A 228 1.23 -15.18 -10.90
N ALA A 229 0.40 -14.33 -10.25
CA ALA A 229 0.93 -13.21 -9.47
C ALA A 229 1.71 -13.71 -8.25
N HIS A 230 2.93 -13.23 -8.06
CA HIS A 230 3.77 -13.58 -6.91
C HIS A 230 3.15 -13.18 -5.56
N SER A 231 2.16 -12.26 -5.56
CA SER A 231 1.40 -11.84 -4.37
C SER A 231 0.08 -12.58 -4.17
N ARG A 232 -0.27 -13.54 -5.04
CA ARG A 232 -1.55 -14.25 -5.03
C ARG A 232 -1.89 -14.86 -3.66
N GLU A 233 -0.90 -15.42 -2.99
CA GLU A 233 -1.09 -16.04 -1.67
C GLU A 233 -1.73 -15.11 -0.62
N PHE A 234 -1.49 -13.80 -0.70
CA PHE A 234 -2.06 -12.84 0.26
C PHE A 234 -3.54 -12.58 -0.02
N SER A 235 -3.94 -12.50 -1.30
CA SER A 235 -5.35 -12.39 -1.67
C SER A 235 -6.14 -13.63 -1.25
N GLU A 236 -5.57 -14.82 -1.45
CA GLU A 236 -6.18 -16.09 -1.02
C GLU A 236 -6.33 -16.16 0.51
N LYS A 237 -5.29 -15.79 1.26
CA LYS A 237 -5.33 -15.74 2.73
C LYS A 237 -6.39 -14.78 3.25
N ALA A 238 -6.53 -13.59 2.65
CA ALA A 238 -7.54 -12.62 3.01
C ALA A 238 -8.95 -13.11 2.67
N TYR A 239 -9.13 -13.67 1.46
CA TYR A 239 -10.40 -14.22 1.02
C TYR A 239 -10.94 -15.29 1.97
N VAL A 240 -10.08 -16.22 2.39
CA VAL A 240 -10.48 -17.29 3.33
C VAL A 240 -10.98 -16.72 4.67
N ARG A 241 -10.35 -15.65 5.17
CA ARG A 241 -10.70 -15.04 6.47
C ARG A 241 -11.89 -14.08 6.40
N ALA A 242 -12.10 -13.43 5.27
CA ALA A 242 -13.18 -12.48 5.10
C ALA A 242 -14.55 -13.17 5.20
N ALA A 243 -15.52 -12.45 5.78
CA ALA A 243 -16.92 -12.88 5.76
C ALA A 243 -17.63 -12.39 4.49
N GLU A 244 -18.83 -12.93 4.23
CA GLU A 244 -19.64 -12.54 3.08
C GLU A 244 -20.21 -11.10 3.24
N PRO A 245 -20.48 -10.38 2.13
CA PRO A 245 -20.22 -10.78 0.74
C PRO A 245 -18.77 -10.53 0.30
N LYS A 246 -18.19 -11.50 -0.40
CA LYS A 246 -16.83 -11.43 -0.94
C LYS A 246 -16.71 -12.14 -2.29
N GLU A 247 -15.84 -11.67 -3.14
CA GLU A 247 -15.55 -12.24 -4.46
C GLU A 247 -14.06 -12.17 -4.79
#